data_dbebd871d3062609d651297b93e2a002
#
_entry.id   dbebd871d3062609d651297b93e2a002
#
_cell.length_a   1.000
_cell.length_b   1.000
_cell.length_c   1.000
_cell.angle_alpha   90.00
_cell.angle_beta   90.00
_cell.angle_gamma   90.00
#
_symmetry.space_group_name_H-M   'P 1'
#
loop_
_entity.id
_entity.type
_entity.pdbx_description
1 polymer ?
#
loop_
_entity_poly.entity_id
_entity_poly.type
_entity_poly.pdbx_seq_one_letter_code
_entity_poly.pdbx_strand_id
1 'polypeptide(L)'
;GALEHIDEIKPPKAQKNLAEFSEQAIMSRELAAIKLDCELDFKLEDTTYENAFNDNSYNIFKRLEFKSLLKKFDNQQTVSELKPDITVVNSTADFAHIEDAAKKSGAVGVYVAHSDDMMLGIAVACDSKDVYVINCSSGIDPDEAVKFIYDLKNAGIIICMEDLKSALKYVDFHECDTNVLDIGVAAYLLNPME
;
A
#
# COMPACT_ATOMS: atom_id res chain seq x y z
N GLY A 1 -10.06 -59.86 -8.35
CA GLY A 1 -9.85 -58.69 -7.52
C GLY A 1 -10.47 -58.90 -6.11
N ALA A 2 -10.43 -57.92 -5.22
CA ALA A 2 -10.90 -58.05 -3.82
C ALA A 2 -12.31 -58.60 -3.71
N LEU A 3 -13.19 -58.30 -4.66
CA LEU A 3 -14.58 -58.80 -4.69
C LEU A 3 -14.69 -60.27 -5.11
N GLU A 4 -13.67 -60.87 -5.78
CA GLU A 4 -13.66 -62.30 -6.14
C GLU A 4 -13.09 -63.15 -5.03
N HIS A 5 -12.36 -62.56 -4.07
CA HIS A 5 -11.68 -63.20 -2.96
C HIS A 5 -12.11 -62.64 -1.62
N ILE A 6 -13.41 -62.41 -1.46
CA ILE A 6 -13.99 -61.79 -0.22
C ILE A 6 -13.68 -62.64 1.02
N ASP A 7 -13.64 -63.96 0.86
CA ASP A 7 -13.38 -64.89 1.95
C ASP A 7 -11.98 -64.82 2.53
N GLU A 8 -11.02 -64.27 1.77
CA GLU A 8 -9.64 -64.07 2.18
C GLU A 8 -9.37 -62.75 2.87
N ILE A 9 -10.35 -61.84 2.87
CA ILE A 9 -10.20 -60.48 3.39
C ILE A 9 -10.23 -60.46 4.92
N LYS A 10 -9.24 -59.78 5.49
CA LYS A 10 -9.16 -59.48 6.92
C LYS A 10 -9.11 -57.92 7.13
N PRO A 11 -9.72 -57.37 8.14
CA PRO A 11 -10.44 -57.99 9.26
C PRO A 11 -11.91 -58.42 8.89
N PRO A 12 -12.59 -59.22 9.71
CA PRO A 12 -13.91 -59.74 9.41
C PRO A 12 -15.01 -58.68 9.13
N LYS A 13 -14.86 -57.51 9.69
CA LYS A 13 -15.73 -56.36 9.43
C LYS A 13 -15.62 -55.86 7.99
N ALA A 14 -14.38 -55.82 7.43
CA ALA A 14 -14.16 -55.41 6.05
C ALA A 14 -14.73 -56.46 5.08
N GLN A 15 -14.54 -57.77 5.37
CA GLN A 15 -15.13 -58.87 4.62
C GLN A 15 -16.67 -58.77 4.55
N LYS A 16 -17.31 -58.60 5.71
CA LYS A 16 -18.76 -58.44 5.79
C LYS A 16 -19.26 -57.21 5.01
N ASN A 17 -18.61 -56.05 5.18
CA ASN A 17 -19.00 -54.84 4.47
C ASN A 17 -18.81 -55.01 2.96
N LEU A 18 -17.74 -55.63 2.49
CA LEU A 18 -17.52 -55.87 1.05
C LEU A 18 -18.55 -56.84 0.46
N ALA A 19 -19.00 -57.84 1.23
CA ALA A 19 -20.03 -58.76 0.79
C ALA A 19 -21.41 -58.07 0.72
N GLU A 20 -21.72 -57.19 1.69
CA GLU A 20 -23.00 -56.52 1.79
C GLU A 20 -23.11 -55.33 0.81
N PHE A 21 -22.01 -54.58 0.61
CA PHE A 21 -22.00 -53.34 -0.16
C PHE A 21 -21.12 -53.45 -1.42
N SER A 22 -21.06 -54.60 -2.08
CA SER A 22 -20.20 -54.83 -3.27
C SER A 22 -20.51 -53.86 -4.41
N GLU A 23 -21.78 -53.55 -4.67
CA GLU A 23 -22.19 -52.59 -5.70
C GLU A 23 -21.71 -51.17 -5.40
N GLN A 24 -21.75 -50.73 -4.13
CA GLN A 24 -21.23 -49.46 -3.74
C GLN A 24 -19.71 -49.39 -3.86
N ALA A 25 -19.02 -50.47 -3.60
CA ALA A 25 -17.55 -50.55 -3.80
C ALA A 25 -17.15 -50.41 -5.29
N ILE A 26 -17.93 -51.01 -6.19
CA ILE A 26 -17.74 -50.86 -7.64
C ILE A 26 -17.98 -49.42 -8.06
N MET A 27 -19.11 -48.84 -7.65
CA MET A 27 -19.43 -47.43 -7.95
C MET A 27 -18.41 -46.48 -7.38
N SER A 28 -17.93 -46.69 -6.15
CA SER A 28 -16.89 -45.87 -5.53
C SER A 28 -15.57 -45.93 -6.32
N ARG A 29 -15.21 -47.09 -6.85
CA ARG A 29 -14.04 -47.27 -7.71
C ARG A 29 -14.18 -46.50 -9.02
N GLU A 30 -15.36 -46.54 -9.65
CA GLU A 30 -15.62 -45.78 -10.88
C GLU A 30 -15.55 -44.27 -10.63
N LEU A 31 -16.14 -43.80 -9.52
CA LEU A 31 -16.11 -42.38 -9.14
C LEU A 31 -14.68 -41.90 -8.76
N ALA A 32 -13.86 -42.79 -8.18
CA ALA A 32 -12.49 -42.48 -7.82
C ALA A 32 -11.54 -42.54 -9.02
N ALA A 33 -11.93 -43.15 -10.14
CA ALA A 33 -11.10 -43.24 -11.32
C ALA A 33 -10.95 -41.86 -12.01
N ILE A 34 -9.70 -41.48 -12.24
CA ILE A 34 -9.42 -40.24 -12.98
C ILE A 34 -9.82 -40.46 -14.45
N LYS A 35 -10.64 -39.56 -14.98
CA LYS A 35 -11.00 -39.59 -16.40
C LYS A 35 -9.81 -39.10 -17.24
N LEU A 36 -9.27 -39.94 -18.12
CA LEU A 36 -8.08 -39.67 -18.93
C LEU A 36 -8.41 -39.16 -20.34
N ASP A 37 -9.66 -39.26 -20.74
CA ASP A 37 -10.15 -38.97 -22.08
C ASP A 37 -11.04 -37.70 -22.14
N CYS A 38 -10.74 -36.74 -21.25
CA CYS A 38 -11.40 -35.44 -21.33
C CYS A 38 -10.95 -34.72 -22.59
N GLU A 39 -11.93 -34.19 -23.34
CA GLU A 39 -11.66 -33.29 -24.46
C GLU A 39 -11.18 -31.96 -23.87
N LEU A 40 -9.93 -31.60 -24.11
CA LEU A 40 -9.31 -30.37 -23.65
C LEU A 40 -8.94 -29.52 -24.86
N ASP A 41 -9.43 -28.29 -24.89
CA ASP A 41 -9.19 -27.33 -25.98
C ASP A 41 -7.89 -26.55 -25.74
N PHE A 42 -6.80 -27.25 -25.39
CA PHE A 42 -5.47 -26.67 -25.26
C PHE A 42 -4.38 -27.72 -25.54
N LYS A 43 -3.20 -27.25 -25.90
CA LYS A 43 -2.01 -28.08 -26.10
C LYS A 43 -1.09 -27.96 -24.89
N LEU A 44 -0.21 -28.97 -24.70
CA LEU A 44 0.75 -28.96 -23.61
C LEU A 44 1.69 -27.75 -23.66
N GLU A 45 2.01 -27.27 -24.86
CA GLU A 45 2.86 -26.09 -25.08
C GLU A 45 2.20 -24.81 -24.55
N ASP A 46 0.86 -24.73 -24.57
CA ASP A 46 0.09 -23.59 -24.08
C ASP A 46 0.10 -23.51 -22.54
N THR A 47 0.55 -24.57 -21.87
CA THR A 47 0.67 -24.63 -20.41
C THR A 47 2.01 -24.10 -19.91
N THR A 48 2.87 -23.61 -20.80
CA THR A 48 4.14 -23.02 -20.41
C THR A 48 3.88 -21.79 -19.53
N TYR A 49 4.36 -21.85 -18.31
CA TYR A 49 4.14 -20.84 -17.32
C TYR A 49 5.34 -19.88 -17.27
N GLU A 50 5.09 -18.64 -17.62
CA GLU A 50 5.98 -17.52 -17.32
C GLU A 50 5.60 -16.91 -15.97
N ASN A 51 6.43 -16.03 -15.45
CA ASN A 51 6.20 -15.44 -14.12
C ASN A 51 4.79 -14.81 -13.99
N ALA A 52 3.93 -15.37 -13.12
CA ALA A 52 2.60 -14.82 -12.85
C ALA A 52 2.64 -13.54 -12.02
N PHE A 53 3.77 -13.19 -11.43
CA PHE A 53 3.93 -11.99 -10.61
C PHE A 53 4.42 -10.84 -11.49
N ASN A 54 3.52 -10.26 -12.28
CA ASN A 54 3.73 -9.10 -13.14
C ASN A 54 2.79 -7.95 -12.74
N ASP A 55 2.97 -6.76 -13.34
CA ASP A 55 2.20 -5.57 -12.99
C ASP A 55 0.68 -5.75 -13.15
N ASN A 56 0.25 -6.53 -14.14
CA ASN A 56 -1.18 -6.79 -14.35
C ASN A 56 -1.76 -7.65 -13.20
N SER A 57 -1.06 -8.70 -12.82
CA SER A 57 -1.48 -9.56 -11.71
C SER A 57 -1.41 -8.81 -10.37
N TYR A 58 -0.44 -7.92 -10.17
CA TYR A 58 -0.39 -7.03 -9.00
C TYR A 58 -1.66 -6.20 -8.88
N ASN A 59 -2.06 -5.51 -9.94
CA ASN A 59 -3.25 -4.67 -9.95
C ASN A 59 -4.55 -5.48 -9.68
N ILE A 60 -4.63 -6.71 -10.23
CA ILE A 60 -5.76 -7.61 -9.98
C ILE A 60 -5.79 -8.04 -8.51
N PHE A 61 -4.66 -8.45 -7.94
CA PHE A 61 -4.58 -8.88 -6.54
C PHE A 61 -4.81 -7.73 -5.56
N LYS A 62 -4.37 -6.52 -5.91
CA LYS A 62 -4.67 -5.30 -5.14
C LYS A 62 -6.17 -5.02 -5.13
N ARG A 63 -6.83 -5.08 -6.30
CA ARG A 63 -8.29 -4.89 -6.41
C ARG A 63 -9.09 -5.96 -5.67
N LEU A 64 -8.59 -7.19 -5.62
CA LEU A 64 -9.21 -8.32 -4.94
C LEU A 64 -8.78 -8.44 -3.47
N GLU A 65 -7.94 -7.53 -2.99
CA GLU A 65 -7.42 -7.48 -1.60
C GLU A 65 -6.70 -8.77 -1.15
N PHE A 66 -6.00 -9.44 -2.05
CA PHE A 66 -5.23 -10.64 -1.74
C PHE A 66 -3.90 -10.30 -1.06
N LYS A 67 -3.97 -9.81 0.19
CA LYS A 67 -2.82 -9.30 0.98
C LYS A 67 -1.65 -10.29 1.06
N SER A 68 -1.91 -11.59 1.19
CA SER A 68 -0.86 -12.62 1.24
C SER A 68 -0.13 -12.83 -0.09
N LEU A 69 -0.82 -12.62 -1.21
CA LEU A 69 -0.24 -12.72 -2.54
C LEU A 69 0.52 -11.44 -2.92
N LEU A 70 0.03 -10.28 -2.51
CA LEU A 70 0.71 -9.00 -2.72
C LEU A 70 2.12 -8.99 -2.12
N LYS A 71 2.31 -9.57 -0.93
CA LYS A 71 3.63 -9.72 -0.30
C LYS A 71 4.67 -10.48 -1.15
N LYS A 72 4.22 -11.32 -2.11
CA LYS A 72 5.13 -12.03 -3.01
C LYS A 72 5.68 -11.17 -4.13
N PHE A 73 5.11 -9.99 -4.34
CA PHE A 73 5.60 -9.00 -5.31
C PHE A 73 6.66 -8.07 -4.70
N ASP A 74 6.78 -7.98 -3.37
CA ASP A 74 7.68 -7.05 -2.67
C ASP A 74 9.16 -7.21 -3.05
N ASN A 75 9.54 -8.36 -3.61
CA ASN A 75 10.89 -8.58 -4.12
C ASN A 75 11.10 -8.08 -5.57
N GLN A 76 10.08 -7.60 -6.27
CA GLN A 76 10.18 -7.18 -7.68
C GLN A 76 9.69 -5.77 -7.96
N GLN A 77 8.83 -5.23 -7.10
CA GLN A 77 8.56 -3.80 -7.14
C GLN A 77 9.64 -3.10 -6.32
N THR A 78 10.68 -2.66 -7.00
CA THR A 78 11.24 -1.38 -6.61
C THR A 78 10.06 -0.41 -6.61
N VAL A 79 9.47 -0.18 -5.43
CA VAL A 79 8.83 1.11 -5.18
C VAL A 79 9.81 2.08 -5.81
N SER A 80 9.40 2.80 -6.85
CA SER A 80 10.23 3.86 -7.37
C SER A 80 10.40 4.77 -6.17
N GLU A 81 11.52 4.58 -5.45
CA GLU A 81 11.85 5.45 -4.35
C GLU A 81 11.84 6.83 -4.96
N LEU A 82 10.81 7.60 -4.61
CA LEU A 82 10.80 9.01 -4.89
C LEU A 82 12.11 9.52 -4.31
N LYS A 83 13.07 9.88 -5.17
CA LYS A 83 14.31 10.51 -4.76
C LYS A 83 14.11 12.00 -4.94
N PRO A 84 13.60 12.69 -3.90
CA PRO A 84 13.39 14.11 -3.98
C PRO A 84 14.75 14.83 -4.03
N ASP A 85 14.80 15.90 -4.76
CA ASP A 85 15.89 16.88 -4.71
C ASP A 85 15.67 17.75 -3.47
N ILE A 86 16.45 17.48 -2.43
CA ILE A 86 16.31 18.17 -1.14
C ILE A 86 17.20 19.40 -1.13
N THR A 87 16.60 20.57 -0.97
CA THR A 87 17.29 21.85 -0.79
C THR A 87 17.16 22.31 0.64
N VAL A 88 18.28 22.42 1.35
CA VAL A 88 18.32 22.97 2.71
C VAL A 88 18.36 24.48 2.66
N VAL A 89 17.40 25.12 3.30
CA VAL A 89 17.21 26.59 3.36
C VAL A 89 17.65 27.11 4.72
N ASN A 90 18.69 27.93 4.72
CA ASN A 90 19.26 28.52 5.94
C ASN A 90 19.07 30.05 6.01
N SER A 91 18.38 30.63 5.03
CA SER A 91 18.10 32.07 4.96
C SER A 91 16.69 32.34 4.49
N THR A 92 16.04 33.33 5.09
CA THR A 92 14.71 33.81 4.67
C THR A 92 14.71 34.42 3.27
N ALA A 93 15.88 34.78 2.73
CA ALA A 93 16.01 35.28 1.36
C ALA A 93 15.57 34.25 0.31
N ASP A 94 15.64 32.94 0.66
CA ASP A 94 15.27 31.84 -0.23
C ASP A 94 13.75 31.58 -0.24
N PHE A 95 12.96 32.17 0.67
CA PHE A 95 11.53 31.97 0.77
C PHE A 95 10.77 32.35 -0.50
N ALA A 96 11.22 33.39 -1.21
CA ALA A 96 10.60 33.81 -2.47
C ALA A 96 10.63 32.70 -3.53
N HIS A 97 11.70 31.90 -3.57
CA HIS A 97 11.81 30.76 -4.49
C HIS A 97 10.83 29.64 -4.13
N ILE A 98 10.69 29.34 -2.85
CA ILE A 98 9.70 28.32 -2.36
C ILE A 98 8.27 28.80 -2.65
N GLU A 99 7.99 30.08 -2.41
CA GLU A 99 6.69 30.69 -2.68
C GLU A 99 6.31 30.59 -4.16
N ASP A 100 7.24 30.87 -5.07
CA ASP A 100 7.02 30.74 -6.51
C ASP A 100 6.75 29.29 -6.92
N ALA A 101 7.48 28.33 -6.37
CA ALA A 101 7.25 26.89 -6.60
C ALA A 101 5.88 26.46 -6.05
N ALA A 102 5.52 26.90 -4.84
CA ALA A 102 4.25 26.61 -4.19
C ALA A 102 3.05 27.21 -4.96
N LYS A 103 3.18 28.42 -5.50
CA LYS A 103 2.16 29.05 -6.35
C LYS A 103 1.93 28.29 -7.65
N LYS A 104 2.98 27.73 -8.25
CA LYS A 104 2.85 26.91 -9.45
C LYS A 104 2.13 25.59 -9.17
N SER A 105 2.40 25.00 -8.02
CA SER A 105 1.78 23.75 -7.58
C SER A 105 0.33 23.95 -7.12
N GLY A 106 0.02 25.05 -6.46
CA GLY A 106 -1.29 25.33 -5.84
C GLY A 106 -1.54 24.57 -4.52
N ALA A 107 -0.72 23.57 -4.21
CA ALA A 107 -0.74 22.80 -2.98
C ALA A 107 0.67 22.41 -2.58
N VAL A 108 0.94 22.34 -1.27
CA VAL A 108 2.24 21.92 -0.73
C VAL A 108 2.05 20.90 0.39
N GLY A 109 2.93 19.89 0.42
CA GLY A 109 3.08 19.02 1.56
C GLY A 109 3.95 19.71 2.62
N VAL A 110 3.50 19.79 3.85
CA VAL A 110 4.25 20.41 4.95
C VAL A 110 4.45 19.40 6.08
N TYR A 111 5.69 19.30 6.54
CA TYR A 111 6.04 18.46 7.69
C TYR A 111 6.86 19.25 8.69
N VAL A 112 6.44 19.28 9.94
CA VAL A 112 7.16 19.94 11.04
C VAL A 112 8.06 18.93 11.72
N ALA A 113 9.37 19.10 11.55
CA ALA A 113 10.37 18.30 12.23
C ALA A 113 10.63 18.87 13.62
N HIS A 114 10.52 18.04 14.64
CA HIS A 114 10.70 18.46 16.04
C HIS A 114 11.41 17.38 16.86
N SER A 115 12.00 17.77 17.96
CA SER A 115 12.50 16.89 19.00
C SER A 115 12.03 17.42 20.36
N ASP A 116 11.32 16.57 21.10
CA ASP A 116 10.61 16.95 22.33
C ASP A 116 9.69 18.17 22.09
N ASP A 117 10.04 19.31 22.70
CA ASP A 117 9.30 20.56 22.60
C ASP A 117 9.92 21.57 21.64
N MET A 118 11.01 21.21 20.95
CA MET A 118 11.75 22.12 20.09
C MET A 118 11.52 21.81 18.62
N MET A 119 11.11 22.78 17.85
CA MET A 119 11.04 22.70 16.39
C MET A 119 12.44 22.75 15.78
N LEU A 120 12.79 21.75 15.00
CA LEU A 120 14.08 21.64 14.32
C LEU A 120 14.03 22.24 12.91
N GLY A 121 12.86 22.24 12.29
CA GLY A 121 12.66 22.79 10.97
C GLY A 121 11.31 22.42 10.36
N ILE A 122 11.05 22.95 9.16
CA ILE A 122 9.87 22.67 8.39
C ILE A 122 10.29 22.18 6.99
N ALA A 123 9.82 21.00 6.60
CA ALA A 123 9.94 20.54 5.22
C ALA A 123 8.72 20.98 4.41
N VAL A 124 8.94 21.52 3.22
CA VAL A 124 7.92 21.95 2.26
C VAL A 124 8.16 21.23 0.94
N ALA A 125 7.23 20.35 0.54
CA ALA A 125 7.25 19.65 -0.72
C ALA A 125 6.31 20.34 -1.70
N CYS A 126 6.82 20.91 -2.77
CA CYS A 126 6.01 21.59 -3.79
C CYS A 126 5.55 20.63 -4.89
N ASP A 127 6.28 19.53 -5.10
CA ASP A 127 5.92 18.43 -5.99
C ASP A 127 6.62 17.12 -5.58
N SER A 128 6.62 16.10 -6.45
CA SER A 128 7.22 14.80 -6.17
C SER A 128 8.77 14.82 -6.18
N LYS A 129 9.41 15.92 -6.59
CA LYS A 129 10.86 16.08 -6.70
C LYS A 129 11.39 17.16 -5.78
N ASP A 130 10.79 18.35 -5.81
CA ASP A 130 11.32 19.52 -5.14
C ASP A 130 10.84 19.60 -3.68
N VAL A 131 11.78 19.35 -2.76
CA VAL A 131 11.56 19.43 -1.31
C VAL A 131 12.53 20.44 -0.70
N TYR A 132 11.99 21.40 0.00
CA TYR A 132 12.74 22.43 0.71
C TYR A 132 12.69 22.16 2.21
N VAL A 133 13.85 22.16 2.86
CA VAL A 133 13.96 21.98 4.31
C VAL A 133 14.40 23.29 4.95
N ILE A 134 13.47 24.00 5.54
CA ILE A 134 13.73 25.23 6.30
C ILE A 134 14.37 24.82 7.63
N ASN A 135 15.64 25.15 7.81
CA ASN A 135 16.42 24.71 8.95
C ASN A 135 16.31 25.72 10.10
N CYS A 136 15.60 25.33 11.17
CA CYS A 136 15.44 26.15 12.36
C CYS A 136 16.48 25.84 13.44
N SER A 137 17.27 24.78 13.30
CA SER A 137 18.28 24.43 14.31
C SER A 137 19.47 25.38 14.35
N SER A 138 19.81 26.01 13.22
CA SER A 138 21.02 26.82 13.11
C SER A 138 20.93 27.95 12.07
N GLY A 139 19.76 28.22 11.51
CA GLY A 139 19.62 29.17 10.39
C GLY A 139 18.48 30.16 10.54
N ILE A 140 17.26 29.67 10.58
CA ILE A 140 16.06 30.50 10.53
C ILE A 140 15.33 30.42 11.87
N ASP A 141 14.83 31.57 12.34
CA ASP A 141 13.99 31.60 13.55
C ASP A 141 12.73 30.78 13.33
N PRO A 142 12.33 29.89 14.26
CA PRO A 142 11.10 29.11 14.19
C PRO A 142 9.86 29.95 13.89
N ASP A 143 9.72 31.12 14.49
CA ASP A 143 8.57 32.02 14.27
C ASP A 143 8.54 32.56 12.82
N GLU A 144 9.71 32.83 12.22
CA GLU A 144 9.79 33.23 10.81
C GLU A 144 9.41 32.08 9.87
N ALA A 145 9.84 30.86 10.18
CA ALA A 145 9.47 29.68 9.40
C ALA A 145 7.96 29.40 9.48
N VAL A 146 7.37 29.48 10.66
CA VAL A 146 5.91 29.34 10.88
C VAL A 146 5.16 30.45 10.13
N LYS A 147 5.60 31.70 10.27
CA LYS A 147 5.01 32.83 9.56
C LYS A 147 5.02 32.60 8.04
N PHE A 148 6.09 32.07 7.50
CA PHE A 148 6.15 31.74 6.07
C PHE A 148 5.09 30.75 5.65
N ILE A 149 4.81 29.70 6.45
CA ILE A 149 3.71 28.76 6.16
C ILE A 149 2.34 29.47 6.19
N TYR A 150 2.12 30.39 7.11
CA TYR A 150 0.91 31.22 7.11
C TYR A 150 0.80 32.12 5.86
N ASP A 151 1.91 32.68 5.41
CA ASP A 151 1.93 33.51 4.21
C ASP A 151 1.57 32.69 2.97
N LEU A 152 2.07 31.46 2.84
CA LEU A 152 1.65 30.50 1.80
C LEU A 152 0.15 30.19 1.87
N LYS A 153 -0.35 29.86 3.07
CA LYS A 153 -1.78 29.61 3.30
C LYS A 153 -2.65 30.82 2.92
N ASN A 154 -2.25 32.02 3.35
CA ASN A 154 -2.97 33.26 3.06
C ASN A 154 -2.94 33.66 1.59
N ALA A 155 -1.91 33.18 0.84
CA ALA A 155 -1.83 33.31 -0.61
C ALA A 155 -2.78 32.33 -1.36
N GLY A 156 -3.57 31.53 -0.62
CA GLY A 156 -4.55 30.59 -1.19
C GLY A 156 -3.96 29.22 -1.54
N ILE A 157 -2.73 28.94 -1.13
CA ILE A 157 -2.10 27.63 -1.35
C ILE A 157 -2.67 26.62 -0.37
N ILE A 158 -2.97 25.40 -0.83
CA ILE A 158 -3.45 24.31 0.01
C ILE A 158 -2.27 23.74 0.78
N ILE A 159 -2.38 23.73 2.11
CA ILE A 159 -1.38 23.12 3.00
C ILE A 159 -1.83 21.71 3.35
N CYS A 160 -1.08 20.71 2.92
CA CYS A 160 -1.32 19.31 3.20
C CYS A 160 -0.34 18.83 4.28
N MET A 161 -0.85 18.27 5.37
CA MET A 161 -0.03 17.73 6.46
C MET A 161 -0.48 16.32 6.81
N GLU A 162 0.45 15.46 7.17
CA GLU A 162 0.16 14.22 7.86
C GLU A 162 0.17 14.52 9.37
N ASP A 163 -0.83 14.02 10.11
CA ASP A 163 -1.00 14.29 11.54
C ASP A 163 -0.99 15.79 11.89
N LEU A 164 -1.94 16.52 11.32
CA LEU A 164 -2.14 17.93 11.59
C LEU A 164 -2.27 18.22 13.10
N LYS A 165 -2.89 17.30 13.87
CA LYS A 165 -3.07 17.47 15.31
C LYS A 165 -1.74 17.64 16.05
N SER A 166 -0.73 16.85 15.74
CA SER A 166 0.61 16.98 16.34
C SER A 166 1.31 18.27 15.90
N ALA A 167 1.08 18.69 14.63
CA ALA A 167 1.65 19.92 14.11
C ALA A 167 1.06 21.19 14.74
N LEU A 168 -0.20 21.16 15.23
CA LEU A 168 -0.86 22.31 15.89
C LEU A 168 -0.12 22.81 17.14
N LYS A 169 0.78 22.03 17.69
CA LYS A 169 1.67 22.49 18.77
C LYS A 169 2.63 23.61 18.33
N TYR A 170 2.97 23.62 17.05
CA TYR A 170 3.99 24.50 16.46
C TYR A 170 3.37 25.50 15.48
N VAL A 171 2.31 25.09 14.79
CA VAL A 171 1.63 25.88 13.77
C VAL A 171 0.15 25.96 14.13
N ASP A 172 -0.29 27.12 14.64
CA ASP A 172 -1.66 27.33 15.09
C ASP A 172 -2.57 27.69 13.90
N PHE A 173 -3.16 26.69 13.27
CA PHE A 173 -4.20 26.90 12.26
C PHE A 173 -5.57 27.04 12.92
N HIS A 174 -6.35 28.03 12.49
CA HIS A 174 -7.69 28.23 13.00
C HIS A 174 -8.70 27.24 12.43
N GLU A 175 -9.74 26.91 13.20
CA GLU A 175 -10.79 25.93 12.83
C GLU A 175 -11.51 26.25 11.50
N CYS A 176 -11.42 27.49 11.01
CA CYS A 176 -12.08 27.94 9.78
C CYS A 176 -11.17 27.93 8.55
N ASP A 177 -9.95 27.41 8.65
CA ASP A 177 -9.01 27.37 7.52
C ASP A 177 -9.41 26.27 6.53
N THR A 178 -10.05 26.67 5.43
CA THR A 178 -10.58 25.73 4.41
C THR A 178 -9.51 25.18 3.48
N ASN A 179 -8.30 25.73 3.51
CA ASN A 179 -7.16 25.33 2.68
C ASN A 179 -6.04 24.62 3.48
N VAL A 180 -6.38 24.06 4.64
CA VAL A 180 -5.50 23.18 5.41
C VAL A 180 -6.12 21.78 5.43
N LEU A 181 -5.38 20.78 5.02
CA LEU A 181 -5.85 19.40 4.86
C LEU A 181 -4.96 18.43 5.65
N ASP A 182 -5.58 17.62 6.52
CA ASP A 182 -4.94 16.45 7.10
C ASP A 182 -5.07 15.28 6.12
N ILE A 183 -3.94 14.88 5.53
CA ILE A 183 -3.92 13.80 4.54
C ILE A 183 -4.11 12.41 5.17
N GLY A 184 -3.73 12.22 6.44
CA GLY A 184 -3.98 10.99 7.17
C GLY A 184 -5.48 10.78 7.42
N VAL A 185 -6.18 11.84 7.87
CA VAL A 185 -7.65 11.79 8.03
C VAL A 185 -8.34 11.62 6.68
N ALA A 186 -7.88 12.31 5.64
CA ALA A 186 -8.44 12.18 4.30
C ALA A 186 -8.28 10.74 3.76
N ALA A 187 -7.12 10.13 3.92
CA ALA A 187 -6.86 8.74 3.54
C ALA A 187 -7.78 7.77 4.31
N TYR A 188 -7.92 7.96 5.63
CA TYR A 188 -8.83 7.16 6.44
C TYR A 188 -10.29 7.26 5.99
N LEU A 189 -10.76 8.47 5.62
CA LEU A 189 -12.15 8.65 5.13
C LEU A 189 -12.38 7.98 3.78
N LEU A 190 -11.36 7.89 2.93
CA LEU A 190 -11.44 7.22 1.64
C LEU A 190 -11.37 5.69 1.77
N ASN A 191 -10.57 5.19 2.69
CA ASN A 191 -10.41 3.76 2.94
C ASN A 191 -10.17 3.45 4.43
N PRO A 192 -11.23 3.36 5.25
CA PRO A 192 -11.11 3.17 6.71
C PRO A 192 -10.58 1.79 7.12
N MET A 193 -10.30 0.90 6.16
CA MET A 193 -9.83 -0.48 6.43
C MET A 193 -8.32 -0.67 6.18
N GLU A 194 -7.62 0.35 5.74
CA GLU A 194 -6.14 0.36 5.57
C GLU A 194 -5.39 0.94 6.75
#